data_bb6ff896740e1991bc9b71451213b4c1
#
_entry.id   bb6ff896740e1991bc9b71451213b4c1
#
_cell.length_a   1.000
_cell.length_b   1.000
_cell.length_c   1.000
_cell.angle_alpha   90.00
_cell.angle_beta   90.00
_cell.angle_gamma   90.00
#
_symmetry.space_group_name_H-M   'P 1'
#
loop_
_entity.id
_entity.type
_entity.pdbx_description
1 polymer ?
#
loop_
_entity_poly.entity_id
_entity_poly.type
_entity_poly.pdbx_seq_one_letter_code
_entity_poly.pdbx_strand_id
1 'polypeptide(L)'
;MGEYIQIVEYESDDIDAVIEAANSVPIPDGVPKPTSVTVVRDRDRPGMYATILRFNSYEDAMAHSDSDATHERIAKISPLTKGDRRFYNLDVLNETTS
;
A
#
# COMPACT_ATOMS: atom_id res chain seq x y z
N MET A 1 15.49 1.10 15.96
CA MET A 1 14.20 1.46 15.37
C MET A 1 14.07 0.72 14.07
N GLY A 2 13.07 -0.06 13.96
CA GLY A 2 12.92 -0.92 12.81
C GLY A 2 12.09 -0.29 11.72
N GLU A 3 12.27 -0.82 10.53
CA GLU A 3 11.39 -0.51 9.43
C GLU A 3 10.01 -1.10 9.68
N TYR A 4 9.03 -0.57 8.96
CA TYR A 4 7.64 -0.96 9.09
C TYR A 4 7.09 -1.32 7.73
N ILE A 5 6.31 -2.40 7.67
CA ILE A 5 5.68 -2.84 6.43
C ILE A 5 4.16 -2.85 6.63
N GLN A 6 3.45 -2.26 5.70
CA GLN A 6 2.00 -2.37 5.64
C GLN A 6 1.63 -3.13 4.38
N ILE A 7 0.75 -4.13 4.52
CA ILE A 7 0.23 -4.89 3.39
C ILE A 7 -1.27 -4.63 3.33
N VAL A 8 -1.75 -4.30 2.14
CA VAL A 8 -3.18 -4.12 1.89
C VAL A 8 -3.60 -5.17 0.87
N GLU A 9 -4.45 -6.09 1.28
CA GLU A 9 -4.96 -7.16 0.43
C GLU A 9 -6.35 -6.78 -0.07
N TYR A 10 -6.60 -6.98 -1.36
CA TYR A 10 -7.88 -6.59 -1.97
C TYR A 10 -8.17 -7.42 -3.21
N GLU A 11 -9.44 -7.44 -3.59
CA GLU A 11 -9.91 -8.08 -4.81
C GLU A 11 -10.22 -7.02 -5.87
N SER A 12 -9.86 -7.28 -7.13
CA SER A 12 -10.17 -6.36 -8.22
C SER A 12 -10.32 -7.12 -9.53
N ASP A 13 -11.18 -6.60 -10.40
CA ASP A 13 -11.31 -7.09 -11.77
C ASP A 13 -10.36 -6.40 -12.74
N ASP A 14 -9.74 -5.29 -12.32
CA ASP A 14 -8.89 -4.49 -13.21
C ASP A 14 -7.72 -3.92 -12.41
N ILE A 15 -6.69 -4.75 -12.25
CA ILE A 15 -5.51 -4.34 -11.47
C ILE A 15 -4.75 -3.20 -12.14
N ASP A 16 -4.75 -3.14 -13.47
CA ASP A 16 -4.05 -2.06 -14.15
C ASP A 16 -4.70 -0.71 -13.84
N ALA A 17 -6.02 -0.66 -13.75
CA ALA A 17 -6.73 0.55 -13.36
C ALA A 17 -6.43 0.94 -11.92
N VAL A 18 -6.29 -0.03 -11.02
CA VAL A 18 -5.92 0.22 -9.63
C VAL A 18 -4.53 0.86 -9.55
N ILE A 19 -3.58 0.28 -10.26
CA ILE A 19 -2.20 0.80 -10.28
C ILE A 19 -2.16 2.21 -10.84
N GLU A 20 -2.87 2.44 -11.94
CA GLU A 20 -2.92 3.76 -12.57
C GLU A 20 -3.55 4.80 -11.63
N ALA A 21 -4.66 4.44 -10.98
CA ALA A 21 -5.32 5.34 -10.04
C ALA A 21 -4.41 5.68 -8.86
N ALA A 22 -3.71 4.68 -8.31
CA ALA A 22 -2.78 4.89 -7.21
C ALA A 22 -1.64 5.84 -7.60
N ASN A 23 -1.13 5.68 -8.81
CA ASN A 23 -0.02 6.51 -9.30
C ASN A 23 -0.45 7.91 -9.73
N SER A 24 -1.75 8.14 -9.87
CA SER A 24 -2.26 9.45 -10.30
C SER A 24 -2.27 10.49 -9.19
N VAL A 25 -2.10 10.07 -7.93
CA VAL A 25 -2.11 10.99 -6.79
C VAL A 25 -0.67 11.14 -6.27
N PRO A 26 -0.03 12.29 -6.52
CA PRO A 26 1.34 12.48 -6.04
C PRO A 26 1.38 12.65 -4.53
N ILE A 27 2.52 12.28 -3.94
CA ILE A 27 2.76 12.49 -2.52
C ILE A 27 3.43 13.86 -2.38
N PRO A 28 2.78 14.82 -1.69
CA PRO A 28 3.36 16.16 -1.58
C PRO A 28 4.60 16.18 -0.69
N ASP A 29 5.40 17.21 -0.85
CA ASP A 29 6.57 17.43 -0.01
C ASP A 29 6.11 17.56 1.45
N GLY A 30 6.91 17.03 2.36
CA GLY A 30 6.60 17.05 3.78
C GLY A 30 5.80 15.85 4.26
N VAL A 31 5.22 15.06 3.35
CA VAL A 31 4.56 13.80 3.71
C VAL A 31 5.56 12.68 3.52
N PRO A 32 5.79 11.83 4.54
CA PRO A 32 6.72 10.73 4.39
C PRO A 32 6.30 9.79 3.27
N LYS A 33 7.28 9.38 2.46
CA LYS A 33 7.06 8.46 1.36
C LYS A 33 7.47 7.07 1.77
N PRO A 34 6.78 6.03 1.27
CA PRO A 34 7.29 4.67 1.46
C PRO A 34 8.63 4.53 0.74
N THR A 35 9.52 3.71 1.31
CA THR A 35 10.81 3.44 0.68
C THR A 35 10.65 2.50 -0.51
N SER A 36 9.58 1.72 -0.52
CA SER A 36 9.20 0.91 -1.67
C SER A 36 7.72 0.61 -1.65
N VAL A 37 7.15 0.41 -2.83
CA VAL A 37 5.77 -0.02 -3.01
C VAL A 37 5.80 -1.15 -4.03
N THR A 38 5.26 -2.30 -3.66
CA THR A 38 5.22 -3.46 -4.54
C THR A 38 3.79 -3.95 -4.63
N VAL A 39 3.28 -4.10 -5.85
CA VAL A 39 1.96 -4.69 -6.08
C VAL A 39 2.17 -6.13 -6.55
N VAL A 40 1.51 -7.07 -5.88
CA VAL A 40 1.66 -8.49 -6.19
C VAL A 40 0.30 -9.11 -6.48
N ARG A 41 0.33 -10.16 -7.29
CA ARG A 41 -0.84 -10.99 -7.57
C ARG A 41 -0.74 -12.27 -6.77
N ASP A 42 -1.85 -12.68 -6.15
CA ASP A 42 -1.89 -13.98 -5.52
C ASP A 42 -2.06 -15.03 -6.62
N ARG A 43 -1.04 -15.85 -6.80
CA ARG A 43 -1.03 -16.85 -7.87
C ARG A 43 -2.12 -17.91 -7.68
N ASP A 44 -2.50 -18.17 -6.44
CA ASP A 44 -3.42 -19.24 -6.11
C ASP A 44 -4.86 -18.79 -5.95
N ARG A 45 -5.10 -17.49 -5.87
CA ARG A 45 -6.45 -16.90 -5.73
C ARG A 45 -6.67 -15.87 -6.83
N PRO A 46 -7.29 -16.26 -7.96
CA PRO A 46 -7.54 -15.35 -9.07
C PRO A 46 -8.32 -14.11 -8.61
N GLY A 47 -7.90 -12.94 -9.07
CA GLY A 47 -8.54 -11.68 -8.72
C GLY A 47 -8.08 -11.07 -7.41
N MET A 48 -7.21 -11.76 -6.67
CA MET A 48 -6.69 -11.25 -5.40
C MET A 48 -5.30 -10.67 -5.57
N TYR A 49 -5.11 -9.50 -4.99
CA TYR A 49 -3.86 -8.73 -5.09
C TYR A 49 -3.48 -8.19 -3.73
N ALA A 50 -2.24 -7.77 -3.60
CA ALA A 50 -1.79 -7.07 -2.41
C ALA A 50 -0.82 -5.97 -2.80
N THR A 51 -0.89 -4.86 -2.06
CA THR A 51 0.10 -3.79 -2.16
C THR A 51 0.94 -3.82 -0.90
N ILE A 52 2.25 -3.90 -1.08
CA ILE A 52 3.21 -3.96 0.03
C ILE A 52 3.94 -2.63 0.08
N LEU A 53 3.75 -1.89 1.19
CA LEU A 53 4.38 -0.59 1.40
C LEU A 53 5.40 -0.74 2.51
N ARG A 54 6.62 -0.24 2.26
CA ARG A 54 7.69 -0.28 3.24
C ARG A 54 8.03 1.15 3.65
N PHE A 55 8.20 1.37 4.96
CA PHE A 55 8.51 2.67 5.52
C PHE A 55 9.73 2.57 6.43
N ASN A 56 10.44 3.69 6.61
CA ASN A 56 11.58 3.73 7.51
C ASN A 56 11.17 3.54 8.97
N SER A 57 9.94 3.89 9.32
CA SER A 57 9.45 3.80 10.70
C SER A 57 7.94 3.72 10.73
N TYR A 58 7.40 3.28 11.87
CA TYR A 58 5.97 3.29 12.12
C TYR A 58 5.42 4.72 12.05
N GLU A 59 6.16 5.69 12.60
CA GLU A 59 5.73 7.09 12.61
C GLU A 59 5.57 7.63 11.19
N ASP A 60 6.50 7.29 10.30
CA ASP A 60 6.39 7.70 8.90
C ASP A 60 5.17 7.07 8.23
N ALA A 61 4.90 5.79 8.54
CA ALA A 61 3.73 5.10 7.98
C ALA A 61 2.43 5.76 8.43
N MET A 62 2.34 6.14 9.70
CA MET A 62 1.14 6.78 10.23
C MET A 62 0.94 8.18 9.64
N ALA A 63 2.01 8.97 9.53
CA ALA A 63 1.93 10.29 8.91
C ALA A 63 1.50 10.20 7.45
N HIS A 64 2.02 9.20 6.73
CA HIS A 64 1.62 8.93 5.34
C HIS A 64 0.14 8.56 5.26
N SER A 65 -0.31 7.65 6.13
CA SER A 65 -1.69 7.16 6.13
C SER A 65 -2.70 8.26 6.46
N ASP A 66 -2.31 9.21 7.30
CA ASP A 66 -3.19 10.28 7.72
C ASP A 66 -3.22 11.46 6.74
N SER A 67 -2.38 11.45 5.71
CA SER A 67 -2.29 12.56 4.77
C SER A 67 -3.51 12.65 3.86
N ASP A 68 -3.80 13.87 3.40
CA ASP A 68 -4.89 14.10 2.45
C ASP A 68 -4.66 13.35 1.13
N ALA A 69 -3.39 13.27 0.71
CA ALA A 69 -3.04 12.56 -0.52
C ALA A 69 -3.40 11.07 -0.43
N THR A 70 -3.18 10.45 0.73
CA THR A 70 -3.55 9.05 0.92
C THR A 70 -5.06 8.87 0.91
N HIS A 71 -5.81 9.78 1.55
CA HIS A 71 -7.27 9.73 1.54
C HIS A 71 -7.80 9.89 0.12
N GLU A 72 -7.21 10.78 -0.67
CA GLU A 72 -7.60 10.96 -2.07
C GLU A 72 -7.30 9.72 -2.90
N ARG A 73 -6.15 9.10 -2.68
CA ARG A 73 -5.76 7.88 -3.39
C ARG A 73 -6.72 6.74 -3.08
N ILE A 74 -7.08 6.57 -1.80
CA ILE A 74 -8.04 5.56 -1.39
C ILE A 74 -9.39 5.79 -2.05
N ALA A 75 -9.84 7.04 -2.12
CA ALA A 75 -11.11 7.37 -2.75
C ALA A 75 -11.13 7.00 -4.24
N LYS A 76 -9.99 7.12 -4.92
CA LYS A 76 -9.88 6.74 -6.33
C LYS A 76 -9.80 5.23 -6.52
N ILE A 77 -9.19 4.52 -5.59
CA ILE A 77 -9.00 3.07 -5.68
C ILE A 77 -10.25 2.30 -5.27
N SER A 78 -10.98 2.80 -4.27
CA SER A 78 -12.12 2.08 -3.70
C SER A 78 -13.15 1.58 -4.72
N PRO A 79 -13.56 2.39 -5.74
CA PRO A 79 -14.52 1.90 -6.73
C PRO A 79 -13.97 0.77 -7.61
N LEU A 80 -12.66 0.57 -7.61
CA LEU A 80 -12.00 -0.42 -8.47
C LEU A 80 -11.70 -1.72 -7.71
N THR A 81 -12.06 -1.79 -6.43
CA THR A 81 -11.87 -2.98 -5.60
C THR A 81 -13.21 -3.51 -5.15
N LYS A 82 -13.24 -4.80 -4.83
CA LYS A 82 -14.47 -5.49 -4.39
C LYS A 82 -14.33 -5.90 -2.94
N GLY A 83 -15.41 -5.80 -2.20
CA GLY A 83 -15.44 -6.23 -0.80
C GLY A 83 -14.53 -5.40 0.07
N ASP A 84 -14.26 -5.90 1.27
CA ASP A 84 -13.43 -5.20 2.23
C ASP A 84 -11.95 -5.45 1.97
N ARG A 85 -11.16 -4.40 2.11
CA ARG A 85 -9.71 -4.53 2.07
C ARG A 85 -9.23 -5.05 3.42
N ARG A 86 -8.19 -5.87 3.39
CA ARG A 86 -7.59 -6.40 4.61
C ARG A 86 -6.20 -5.79 4.79
N PHE A 87 -5.95 -5.30 6.01
CA PHE A 87 -4.71 -4.61 6.34
C PHE A 87 -3.86 -5.45 7.27
N TYR A 88 -2.55 -5.47 6.99
CA TYR A 88 -1.56 -6.11 7.84
C TYR A 88 -0.54 -5.05 8.23
N ASN A 89 -0.32 -4.89 9.53
CA ASN A 89 0.61 -3.89 10.07
C ASN A 89 1.75 -4.63 10.73
N LEU A 90 2.95 -4.53 10.15
CA LEU A 90 4.04 -5.45 10.45
C LEU A 90 5.32 -4.71 10.80
N ASP A 91 5.90 -5.03 11.94
CA ASP A 91 7.21 -4.51 12.30
C ASP A 91 8.28 -5.45 11.75
N VAL A 92 9.31 -4.89 11.12
CA VAL A 92 10.42 -5.70 10.62
C VAL A 92 11.34 -6.00 11.79
N LEU A 93 11.49 -7.29 12.10
CA LEU A 93 12.32 -7.72 13.21
C LEU A 93 13.71 -8.12 12.76
N ASN A 94 13.83 -8.67 11.58
CA ASN A 94 15.10 -9.12 11.04
C ASN A 94 15.00 -9.22 9.53
N GLU A 95 16.06 -8.85 8.85
CA GLU A 95 16.12 -8.98 7.41
C GLU A 95 17.51 -9.48 7.04
N THR A 96 17.56 -10.55 6.27
CA THR A 96 18.81 -11.10 5.76
C THR A 96 18.80 -11.04 4.26
N THR A 97 19.82 -10.45 3.69
CA THR A 97 19.99 -10.40 2.24
C THR A 97 21.10 -11.35 1.81
N SER A 98 20.93 -12.00 0.69
CA SER A 98 21.90 -12.95 0.16
C SER A 98 22.50 -12.48 -1.14
#